data_4ae7c292839a7165674b926f94de1f4f
#
_entry.id   4ae7c292839a7165674b926f94de1f4f
#
_cell.length_a   1.000
_cell.length_b   1.000
_cell.length_c   1.000
_cell.angle_alpha   90.00
_cell.angle_beta   90.00
_cell.angle_gamma   90.00
#
_symmetry.space_group_name_H-M   'P 1'
#
loop_
_entity.id
_entity.type
_entity.pdbx_description
1 polymer ?
#
loop_
_entity_poly.entity_id
_entity_poly.type
_entity_poly.pdbx_seq_one_letter_code
_entity_poly.pdbx_strand_id
1 'polypeptide(L)'
;KQQARIKRAYELEEEVEGYEKLKRGDLGEFKNLHGIGRAIVALRIALGLSQRDLAEKLELHESQVSRDERNEYHGITLDRASRILDALGVDLLSRFKSPVVERTKKAGRKMAG
;
A
#
# COMPACT_ATOMS: atom_id res chain seq x y z
N LYS A 1 -4.78 -31.34 -1.32
CA LYS A 1 -5.98 -30.66 -0.80
C LYS A 1 -5.76 -30.12 0.62
N GLN A 2 -5.13 -30.92 1.50
CA GLN A 2 -4.85 -30.46 2.87
C GLN A 2 -3.82 -29.31 2.90
N GLN A 3 -2.79 -29.39 2.05
CA GLN A 3 -1.78 -28.34 1.96
C GLN A 3 -2.37 -27.02 1.50
N ALA A 4 -3.31 -27.06 0.56
CA ALA A 4 -3.99 -25.85 0.10
C ALA A 4 -4.84 -25.21 1.22
N ARG A 5 -5.48 -26.04 2.06
CA ARG A 5 -6.25 -25.55 3.20
C ARG A 5 -5.36 -24.90 4.27
N ILE A 6 -4.21 -25.51 4.55
CA ILE A 6 -3.24 -24.98 5.51
C ILE A 6 -2.70 -23.63 5.01
N LYS A 7 -2.33 -23.58 3.75
CA LYS A 7 -1.84 -22.35 3.13
C LYS A 7 -2.90 -21.24 3.21
N ARG A 8 -4.15 -21.57 2.93
CA ARG A 8 -5.26 -20.62 3.02
C ARG A 8 -5.44 -20.11 4.44
N ALA A 9 -5.31 -20.98 5.44
CA ALA A 9 -5.41 -20.59 6.84
C ALA A 9 -4.32 -19.58 7.23
N TYR A 10 -3.09 -19.81 6.81
CA TYR A 10 -2.00 -18.88 7.05
C TYR A 10 -2.24 -17.53 6.37
N GLU A 11 -2.71 -17.54 5.13
CA GLU A 11 -3.04 -16.30 4.41
C GLU A 11 -4.13 -15.50 5.14
N LEU A 12 -5.15 -16.18 5.65
CA LEU A 12 -6.22 -15.53 6.41
C LEU A 12 -5.71 -14.96 7.74
N GLU A 13 -4.79 -15.65 8.42
CA GLU A 13 -4.19 -15.14 9.64
C GLU A 13 -3.38 -13.88 9.39
N GLU A 14 -2.61 -13.84 8.29
CA GLU A 14 -1.86 -12.67 7.90
C GLU A 14 -2.80 -11.49 7.60
N GLU A 15 -3.91 -11.74 6.90
CA GLU A 15 -4.90 -10.72 6.61
C GLU A 15 -5.53 -10.16 7.87
N VAL A 16 -5.90 -11.02 8.81
CA VAL A 16 -6.49 -10.61 10.09
C VAL A 16 -5.49 -9.79 10.90
N GLU A 17 -4.25 -10.24 10.96
CA GLU A 17 -3.20 -9.51 11.66
C GLU A 17 -2.98 -8.13 11.07
N GLY A 18 -2.94 -8.01 9.74
CA GLY A 18 -2.84 -6.73 9.05
C GLY A 18 -4.01 -5.81 9.37
N TYR A 19 -5.23 -6.36 9.39
CA TYR A 19 -6.43 -5.62 9.74
C TYR A 19 -6.37 -5.09 11.18
N GLU A 20 -5.94 -5.93 12.13
CA GLU A 20 -5.79 -5.53 13.52
C GLU A 20 -4.78 -4.40 13.70
N LYS A 21 -3.66 -4.45 12.99
CA LYS A 21 -2.67 -3.39 12.99
C LYS A 21 -3.24 -2.08 12.48
N LEU A 22 -4.00 -2.13 11.40
CA LEU A 22 -4.62 -0.94 10.83
C LEU A 22 -5.63 -0.32 11.81
N LYS A 23 -6.40 -1.14 12.49
CA LYS A 23 -7.36 -0.65 13.50
C LYS A 23 -6.68 0.08 14.65
N ARG A 24 -5.48 -0.35 15.03
CA ARG A 24 -4.73 0.29 16.12
C ARG A 24 -3.99 1.54 15.66
N GLY A 25 -4.09 1.90 14.39
CA GLY A 25 -3.35 3.00 13.83
C GLY A 25 -1.91 2.66 13.49
N ASP A 26 -1.53 1.38 13.60
CA ASP A 26 -0.22 0.89 13.25
C ASP A 26 -0.25 0.45 11.78
N LEU A 27 -0.19 1.41 10.89
CA LEU A 27 -0.27 1.19 9.45
C LEU A 27 1.05 0.72 8.87
N GLY A 28 2.09 0.63 9.71
CA GLY A 28 3.41 0.27 9.28
C GLY A 28 4.09 1.39 8.52
N GLU A 29 5.31 1.13 8.17
CA GLU A 29 6.12 2.07 7.40
C GLU A 29 6.75 1.33 6.23
N PHE A 30 6.93 2.04 5.13
CA PHE A 30 7.67 1.49 4.01
C PHE A 30 8.70 2.51 3.53
N LYS A 31 9.83 1.99 3.10
CA LYS A 31 10.96 2.82 2.70
C LYS A 31 10.76 3.33 1.27
N ASN A 32 10.71 4.65 1.14
CA ASN A 32 10.41 5.32 -0.11
C ASN A 32 9.05 4.83 -0.64
N LEU A 33 8.95 4.45 -1.90
CA LEU A 33 7.69 4.00 -2.49
C LEU A 33 7.67 2.50 -2.81
N HIS A 34 8.69 1.76 -2.39
CA HIS A 34 8.80 0.34 -2.73
C HIS A 34 7.69 -0.52 -2.14
N GLY A 35 7.20 -0.15 -0.96
CA GLY A 35 6.18 -0.94 -0.28
C GLY A 35 4.74 -0.52 -0.56
N ILE A 36 4.53 0.49 -1.42
CA ILE A 36 3.19 1.06 -1.58
C ILE A 36 2.19 0.07 -2.18
N GLY A 37 2.63 -0.78 -3.10
CA GLY A 37 1.73 -1.76 -3.72
C GLY A 37 1.17 -2.75 -2.72
N ARG A 38 2.03 -3.27 -1.86
CA ARG A 38 1.61 -4.20 -0.80
C ARG A 38 0.72 -3.50 0.22
N ALA A 39 1.03 -2.24 0.52
CA ALA A 39 0.22 -1.44 1.44
C ALA A 39 -1.19 -1.23 0.89
N ILE A 40 -1.33 -0.97 -0.40
CA ILE A 40 -2.63 -0.81 -1.05
C ILE A 40 -3.47 -2.08 -0.91
N VAL A 41 -2.86 -3.24 -1.15
CA VAL A 41 -3.57 -4.52 -1.01
C VAL A 41 -4.02 -4.72 0.43
N ALA A 42 -3.14 -4.47 1.39
CA ALA A 42 -3.46 -4.59 2.81
C ALA A 42 -4.58 -3.65 3.23
N LEU A 43 -4.57 -2.43 2.72
CA LEU A 43 -5.63 -1.44 3.01
C LEU A 43 -6.98 -1.91 2.47
N ARG A 44 -7.03 -2.41 1.24
CA ARG A 44 -8.27 -2.93 0.67
C ARG A 44 -8.86 -4.02 1.56
N ILE A 45 -8.02 -4.97 1.96
CA ILE A 45 -8.44 -6.09 2.81
C ILE A 45 -8.92 -5.58 4.17
N ALA A 46 -8.16 -4.68 4.79
CA ALA A 46 -8.49 -4.12 6.09
C ALA A 46 -9.81 -3.35 6.08
N LEU A 47 -10.13 -2.71 4.97
CA LEU A 47 -11.40 -1.98 4.81
C LEU A 47 -12.57 -2.91 4.49
N GLY A 48 -12.34 -4.21 4.37
CA GLY A 48 -13.38 -5.17 4.09
C GLY A 48 -13.89 -5.14 2.65
N LEU A 49 -13.13 -4.53 1.75
CA LEU A 49 -13.49 -4.42 0.34
C LEU A 49 -12.95 -5.61 -0.43
N SER A 50 -13.78 -6.19 -1.31
CA SER A 50 -13.34 -7.22 -2.22
C SER A 50 -12.60 -6.61 -3.41
N GLN A 51 -11.90 -7.43 -4.17
CA GLN A 51 -11.30 -6.98 -5.43
C GLN A 51 -12.37 -6.44 -6.39
N ARG A 52 -13.53 -7.06 -6.37
CA ARG A 52 -14.67 -6.63 -7.17
C ARG A 52 -15.16 -5.24 -6.75
N ASP A 53 -15.27 -5.01 -5.44
CA ASP A 53 -15.67 -3.71 -4.91
C ASP A 53 -14.72 -2.62 -5.37
N LEU A 54 -13.42 -2.87 -5.27
CA LEU A 54 -12.42 -1.90 -5.70
C LEU A 54 -12.50 -1.67 -7.21
N ALA A 55 -12.66 -2.74 -7.99
CA ALA A 55 -12.79 -2.64 -9.43
C ALA A 55 -13.99 -1.78 -9.83
N GLU A 56 -15.13 -1.94 -9.17
CA GLU A 56 -16.30 -1.11 -9.41
C GLU A 56 -16.03 0.36 -9.13
N LYS A 57 -15.35 0.67 -8.04
CA LYS A 57 -14.99 2.04 -7.69
C LYS A 57 -14.03 2.67 -8.70
N LEU A 58 -13.16 1.87 -9.29
CA LEU A 58 -12.18 2.33 -10.27
C LEU A 58 -12.69 2.25 -11.71
N GLU A 59 -13.90 1.74 -11.90
CA GLU A 59 -14.50 1.50 -13.23
C GLU A 59 -13.62 0.57 -14.07
N LEU A 60 -13.07 -0.44 -13.41
CA LEU A 60 -12.23 -1.46 -14.03
C LEU A 60 -12.88 -2.83 -13.92
N HIS A 61 -12.38 -3.76 -14.70
CA HIS A 61 -12.78 -5.16 -14.57
C HIS A 61 -12.08 -5.78 -13.36
N GLU A 62 -12.79 -6.66 -12.64
CA GLU A 62 -12.24 -7.35 -11.46
C GLU A 62 -10.93 -8.07 -11.77
N SER A 63 -10.82 -8.67 -12.97
CA SER A 63 -9.61 -9.38 -13.38
C SER A 63 -8.40 -8.46 -13.45
N GLN A 64 -8.61 -7.18 -13.74
CA GLN A 64 -7.54 -6.19 -13.77
C GLN A 64 -7.00 -5.95 -12.35
N VAL A 65 -7.88 -5.77 -11.37
CA VAL A 65 -7.49 -5.59 -9.97
C VAL A 65 -6.78 -6.84 -9.47
N SER A 66 -7.33 -8.02 -9.76
CA SER A 66 -6.73 -9.29 -9.35
C SER A 66 -5.30 -9.44 -9.90
N ARG A 67 -5.09 -9.09 -11.16
CA ARG A 67 -3.78 -9.15 -11.80
C ARG A 67 -2.80 -8.16 -11.17
N ASP A 68 -3.25 -6.94 -10.96
CA ASP A 68 -2.43 -5.88 -10.37
C ASP A 68 -2.00 -6.26 -8.95
N GLU A 69 -2.91 -6.79 -8.15
CA GLU A 69 -2.61 -7.20 -6.78
C GLU A 69 -1.66 -8.39 -6.74
N ARG A 70 -1.83 -9.35 -7.64
CA ARG A 70 -0.93 -10.50 -7.74
C ARG A 70 0.49 -10.07 -8.05
N ASN A 71 0.63 -9.00 -8.81
CA ASN A 71 1.92 -8.40 -9.16
C ASN A 71 2.34 -7.31 -8.16
N GLU A 72 1.64 -7.18 -7.04
CA GLU A 72 1.88 -6.20 -5.99
C GLU A 72 1.94 -4.77 -6.54
N TYR A 73 1.14 -4.47 -7.56
CA TYR A 73 1.11 -3.17 -8.25
C TYR A 73 2.50 -2.73 -8.75
N HIS A 74 3.35 -3.70 -9.08
CA HIS A 74 4.69 -3.41 -9.57
C HIS A 74 4.63 -2.52 -10.82
N GLY A 75 5.41 -1.45 -10.83
CA GLY A 75 5.43 -0.52 -11.95
C GLY A 75 4.23 0.43 -12.03
N ILE A 76 3.40 0.48 -10.99
CA ILE A 76 2.25 1.39 -10.96
C ILE A 76 2.71 2.85 -11.03
N THR A 77 1.98 3.66 -11.77
CA THR A 77 2.24 5.10 -11.81
C THR A 77 1.74 5.76 -10.53
N LEU A 78 2.31 6.91 -10.19
CA LEU A 78 1.88 7.68 -9.03
C LEU A 78 0.42 8.11 -9.17
N ASP A 79 0.00 8.47 -10.38
CA ASP A 79 -1.38 8.85 -10.64
C ASP A 79 -2.35 7.71 -10.35
N ARG A 80 -2.03 6.50 -10.81
CA ARG A 80 -2.87 5.32 -10.55
C ARG A 80 -2.91 4.99 -9.07
N ALA A 81 -1.77 5.06 -8.40
CA ALA A 81 -1.71 4.80 -6.96
C ALA A 81 -2.60 5.79 -6.20
N SER A 82 -2.54 7.08 -6.56
CA SER A 82 -3.37 8.10 -5.95
C SER A 82 -4.86 7.84 -6.17
N ARG A 83 -5.24 7.44 -7.38
CA ARG A 83 -6.64 7.11 -7.68
C ARG A 83 -7.14 5.93 -6.87
N ILE A 84 -6.30 4.92 -6.66
CA ILE A 84 -6.66 3.77 -5.85
C ILE A 84 -6.85 4.18 -4.39
N LEU A 85 -5.95 4.99 -3.85
CA LEU A 85 -6.07 5.50 -2.48
C LEU A 85 -7.35 6.33 -2.32
N ASP A 86 -7.65 7.18 -3.30
CA ASP A 86 -8.90 7.96 -3.31
C ASP A 86 -10.12 7.03 -3.30
N ALA A 87 -10.11 5.99 -4.12
CA ALA A 87 -11.20 5.01 -4.19
C ALA A 87 -11.36 4.25 -2.88
N LEU A 88 -10.26 4.00 -2.17
CA LEU A 88 -10.28 3.36 -0.86
C LEU A 88 -10.68 4.34 0.26
N GLY A 89 -10.73 5.62 -0.03
CA GLY A 89 -11.05 6.64 0.98
C GLY A 89 -9.91 6.87 1.96
N VAL A 90 -8.68 6.66 1.53
CA VAL A 90 -7.50 6.74 2.39
C VAL A 90 -6.62 7.91 1.98
N ASP A 91 -6.18 8.68 2.97
CA ASP A 91 -5.21 9.74 2.75
C ASP A 91 -3.82 9.24 3.11
N LEU A 92 -2.89 9.35 2.17
CA LEU A 92 -1.50 9.04 2.40
C LEU A 92 -0.74 10.33 2.70
N LEU A 93 -0.15 10.40 3.87
CA LEU A 93 0.72 11.52 4.23
C LEU A 93 2.16 11.03 4.17
N SER A 94 3.01 11.79 3.50
CA SER A 94 4.41 11.43 3.31
C SER A 94 5.31 12.57 3.76
N ARG A 95 6.47 12.23 4.30
CA ARG A 95 7.47 13.23 4.68
C ARG A 95 8.85 12.62 4.49
N PHE A 96 9.82 13.48 4.21
CA PHE A 96 11.20 13.06 4.11
C PHE A 96 11.84 12.94 5.49
N LYS A 97 12.69 11.94 5.66
CA LYS A 97 13.43 11.76 6.89
C LYS A 97 14.59 12.77 7.02
N SER A 98 14.93 13.08 8.26
CA SER A 98 15.97 14.03 8.60
C SER A 98 17.34 13.81 7.95
N PRO A 99 17.84 12.57 7.69
CA PRO A 99 19.15 12.43 7.03
C PRO A 99 19.23 13.09 5.66
N VAL A 100 18.13 13.03 4.88
CA VAL A 100 18.08 13.67 3.56
C VAL A 100 18.03 15.19 3.73
N VAL A 101 17.25 15.68 4.70
CA VAL A 101 17.12 17.10 5.01
C VAL A 101 18.44 17.66 5.49
N GLU A 102 19.17 16.94 6.38
CA GLU A 102 20.46 17.35 6.87
C GLU A 102 21.49 17.50 5.77
N ARG A 103 21.56 16.55 4.82
CA ARG A 103 22.44 16.64 3.65
C ARG A 103 22.13 17.87 2.82
N THR A 104 20.85 18.15 2.60
CA THR A 104 20.40 19.31 1.85
C THR A 104 20.80 20.60 2.57
N LYS A 105 20.64 20.67 3.89
CA LYS A 105 21.05 21.81 4.69
C LYS A 105 22.55 22.06 4.60
N LYS A 106 23.36 21.01 4.70
CA LYS A 106 24.83 21.13 4.58
C LYS A 106 25.23 21.64 3.19
N ALA A 107 24.62 21.12 2.14
CA ALA A 107 24.85 21.57 0.79
C ALA A 107 24.44 23.04 0.61
N GLY A 108 23.29 23.42 1.17
CA GLY A 108 22.82 24.80 1.15
C GLY A 108 23.76 25.76 1.88
N ARG A 109 24.29 25.35 3.01
CA ARG A 109 25.28 26.16 3.74
C ARG A 109 26.56 26.38 2.96
N LYS A 110 27.06 25.33 2.29
CA LYS A 110 28.25 25.43 1.44
C LYS A 110 28.00 26.37 0.26
N MET A 111 26.83 26.35 -0.30
CA MET A 111 26.48 27.23 -1.41
C MET A 111 26.24 28.66 -0.96
N ALA A 112 25.76 28.85 0.26
CA ALA A 112 25.53 30.18 0.83
C ALA A 112 26.79 30.81 1.39
N GLY A 113 27.78 30.02 1.70
CA GLY A 113 29.06 30.49 2.20
C GLY A 113 30.04 30.76 1.08
#